data_63a19f8b3de4c799894ad13bbd451701
#
_entry.id   63a19f8b3de4c799894ad13bbd451701
#
_cell.length_a   1.000
_cell.length_b   1.000
_cell.length_c   1.000
_cell.angle_alpha   90.00
_cell.angle_beta   90.00
_cell.angle_gamma   90.00
#
_symmetry.space_group_name_H-M   'P 1'
#
loop_
_entity.id
_entity.type
_entity.pdbx_description
1 polymer ?
#
loop_
_entity_poly.entity_id
_entity_poly.type
_entity_poly.pdbx_seq_one_letter_code
_entity_poly.pdbx_strand_id
1 'polypeptide(L)'
;MKVNNIRRSLSLPLFLSIATPAMAQTGGVPTVPLIPPAQQAQPSPSTPAPVTPPPVATLPPLPIPPLSTAQDAWLNDWLKSGVAQGLMARAKDSPVLHGEALTRAVLDRAKALSTGRVDTADFLQVWALRPAPFDPRPGLVRAIAEDRLPQWAAGLTPPYSGYDGLRKGLATYEKIRDTGGWPALSASSKPDVVRARLALEDKSVTGSEPLSEALQRAQRRYGLNPTGLLDARTLAELNVPVDDRIGAIMANMERWRWMPRELPVDRVQVNIAAAVLTVFEGDQPVKSMRAVTGSPDNQTPMLTSNIRSIVINPPWNVPASIAKRELWPKGRAALIRQGYKIVGTPETGERIVQPAGPGSALGRLKFDFDNPFAVYLHDTPARAKFSSYDRLASHGCVRLEKPVPLAELFVAEDPTLSGQIQTLIDTGKTQRVSLPKQVAVYLLYWTAFSSANGTMNFRSDPYGWDKLLASKIEASSRRVEPTTAPAPTIASKD
;
A
#
# COMPACT_ATOMS: atom_id res chain seq x y z
N MET A 1 -45.34 -20.64 -45.07
CA MET A 1 -46.49 -19.68 -45.00
C MET A 1 -45.94 -18.36 -44.49
N LYS A 2 -45.73 -17.44 -45.41
CA LYS A 2 -46.19 -16.04 -45.60
C LYS A 2 -46.12 -15.22 -44.26
N VAL A 3 -45.13 -14.35 -44.09
CA VAL A 3 -45.02 -12.91 -44.50
C VAL A 3 -46.04 -12.01 -43.76
N ASN A 4 -45.56 -11.02 -43.03
CA ASN A 4 -45.83 -9.63 -43.34
C ASN A 4 -44.97 -8.63 -42.55
N ASN A 5 -44.27 -7.79 -43.30
CA ASN A 5 -43.71 -6.50 -42.94
C ASN A 5 -44.81 -5.46 -42.67
N ILE A 6 -44.63 -4.58 -41.71
CA ILE A 6 -45.21 -3.22 -41.77
C ILE A 6 -44.17 -2.22 -41.24
N ARG A 7 -43.62 -1.42 -42.18
CA ARG A 7 -43.01 -0.12 -41.95
C ARG A 7 -44.12 0.92 -41.74
N ARG A 8 -43.97 1.79 -40.75
CA ARG A 8 -44.64 3.09 -40.74
C ARG A 8 -43.65 4.19 -40.36
N SER A 9 -43.30 4.96 -41.35
CA SER A 9 -42.80 6.34 -41.29
C SER A 9 -43.90 7.31 -40.86
N LEU A 10 -43.60 8.28 -39.99
CA LEU A 10 -44.39 9.46 -39.83
C LEU A 10 -43.48 10.66 -39.60
N SER A 11 -43.81 11.69 -40.39
CA SER A 11 -43.08 12.93 -40.65
C SER A 11 -43.31 13.98 -39.58
N LEU A 12 -42.34 14.93 -39.45
CA LEU A 12 -42.39 16.19 -38.76
C LEU A 12 -43.54 17.09 -39.29
N PRO A 13 -43.97 18.06 -38.49
CA PRO A 13 -44.04 19.43 -38.99
C PRO A 13 -43.25 20.46 -38.19
N LEU A 14 -42.61 21.30 -38.92
CA LEU A 14 -41.95 22.57 -38.63
C LEU A 14 -43.01 23.62 -38.28
N PHE A 15 -42.88 24.32 -37.13
CA PHE A 15 -43.58 25.56 -36.88
C PHE A 15 -42.57 26.68 -36.65
N LEU A 16 -42.61 27.60 -37.60
CA LEU A 16 -41.99 28.91 -37.62
C LEU A 16 -42.95 29.88 -36.94
N SER A 17 -42.49 30.64 -35.95
CA SER A 17 -43.22 31.82 -35.45
C SER A 17 -42.30 32.98 -35.18
N ILE A 18 -42.70 34.05 -35.80
CA ILE A 18 -42.02 35.34 -36.02
C ILE A 18 -42.07 36.20 -34.74
N ALA A 19 -40.96 36.89 -34.50
CA ALA A 19 -40.77 37.88 -33.45
C ALA A 19 -41.36 39.24 -33.83
N THR A 20 -41.84 39.98 -32.85
CA THR A 20 -41.93 41.47 -32.88
C THR A 20 -41.46 42.05 -31.53
N PRO A 21 -40.87 43.24 -31.52
CA PRO A 21 -40.13 43.75 -30.37
C PRO A 21 -40.98 44.65 -29.47
N ALA A 22 -40.72 44.68 -28.18
CA ALA A 22 -41.24 45.65 -27.24
C ALA A 22 -40.12 46.38 -26.48
N MET A 23 -40.34 47.63 -26.35
CA MET A 23 -39.47 48.73 -25.96
C MET A 23 -38.80 48.63 -24.56
N ALA A 24 -37.74 49.36 -24.46
CA ALA A 24 -36.90 49.67 -23.32
C ALA A 24 -37.65 50.22 -22.10
N GLN A 25 -37.25 49.74 -20.92
CA GLN A 25 -37.35 50.53 -19.67
C GLN A 25 -35.99 50.56 -19.00
N THR A 26 -35.51 51.76 -18.76
CA THR A 26 -34.36 52.17 -18.00
C THR A 26 -34.55 51.82 -16.52
N GLY A 27 -33.61 51.11 -15.93
CA GLY A 27 -33.64 50.82 -14.50
C GLY A 27 -32.33 50.28 -13.97
N GLY A 28 -31.58 51.12 -13.28
CA GLY A 28 -30.69 50.77 -12.17
C GLY A 28 -29.50 49.88 -12.47
N VAL A 29 -28.32 50.47 -12.54
CA VAL A 29 -27.00 49.76 -12.48
C VAL A 29 -26.87 49.10 -11.08
N PRO A 30 -26.74 47.80 -10.98
CA PRO A 30 -26.35 47.21 -9.70
C PRO A 30 -24.87 47.50 -9.42
N THR A 31 -24.62 48.18 -8.32
CA THR A 31 -23.28 48.38 -7.76
C THR A 31 -22.64 47.02 -7.47
N VAL A 32 -21.54 46.73 -8.20
CA VAL A 32 -20.65 45.63 -7.91
C VAL A 32 -19.99 45.92 -6.55
N PRO A 33 -19.96 44.98 -5.60
CA PRO A 33 -19.18 45.15 -4.38
C PRO A 33 -17.68 45.20 -4.75
N LEU A 34 -17.06 46.29 -4.34
CA LEU A 34 -15.59 46.46 -4.43
C LEU A 34 -14.89 45.32 -3.68
N ILE A 35 -14.15 44.52 -4.40
CA ILE A 35 -13.18 43.58 -3.83
C ILE A 35 -12.16 44.44 -3.08
N PRO A 36 -11.89 44.19 -1.77
CA PRO A 36 -10.83 44.91 -1.07
C PRO A 36 -9.50 44.69 -1.76
N PRO A 37 -8.60 45.69 -1.81
CA PRO A 37 -7.30 45.56 -2.43
C PRO A 37 -6.52 44.42 -1.75
N ALA A 38 -5.91 43.59 -2.57
CA ALA A 38 -5.02 42.52 -2.10
C ALA A 38 -4.04 43.09 -1.06
N GLN A 39 -4.10 42.59 0.16
CA GLN A 39 -3.08 42.88 1.15
C GLN A 39 -1.73 42.48 0.55
N GLN A 40 -0.85 43.46 0.43
CA GLN A 40 0.55 43.24 0.09
C GLN A 40 1.10 42.21 1.07
N ALA A 41 1.62 41.11 0.53
CA ALA A 41 2.31 40.10 1.30
C ALA A 41 3.45 40.79 2.08
N GLN A 42 3.30 40.84 3.39
CA GLN A 42 4.45 41.18 4.23
C GLN A 42 5.56 40.17 3.98
N PRO A 43 6.83 40.60 3.93
CA PRO A 43 7.92 39.66 3.82
C PRO A 43 7.83 38.70 4.99
N SER A 44 7.80 37.40 4.69
CA SER A 44 7.82 36.33 5.67
C SER A 44 8.98 36.57 6.63
N PRO A 45 8.78 36.48 7.95
CA PRO A 45 9.91 36.56 8.87
C PRO A 45 10.91 35.49 8.47
N SER A 46 12.17 35.89 8.32
CA SER A 46 13.29 35.01 8.05
C SER A 46 13.23 33.83 9.01
N THR A 47 13.06 32.63 8.46
CA THR A 47 13.12 31.38 9.22
C THR A 47 14.44 31.39 10.01
N PRO A 48 14.43 31.33 11.36
CA PRO A 48 15.67 31.20 12.10
C PRO A 48 16.40 29.96 11.59
N ALA A 49 17.71 30.07 11.41
CA ALA A 49 18.55 28.93 11.07
C ALA A 49 18.24 27.77 12.01
N PRO A 50 18.20 26.52 11.53
CA PRO A 50 17.90 25.37 12.36
C PRO A 50 18.92 25.36 13.52
N VAL A 51 18.43 25.64 14.71
CA VAL A 51 19.21 25.47 15.93
C VAL A 51 19.46 23.98 16.06
N THR A 52 20.69 23.55 15.82
CA THR A 52 21.11 22.18 16.06
C THR A 52 20.88 21.93 17.55
N PRO A 53 19.98 21.04 17.95
CA PRO A 53 19.80 20.74 19.36
C PRO A 53 21.15 20.29 19.95
N PRO A 54 21.50 20.68 21.16
CA PRO A 54 22.72 20.22 21.81
C PRO A 54 22.75 18.70 21.76
N PRO A 55 23.92 18.07 21.61
CA PRO A 55 24.03 16.62 21.60
C PRO A 55 23.39 16.11 22.89
N VAL A 56 22.31 15.34 22.75
CA VAL A 56 21.67 14.64 23.85
C VAL A 56 22.76 13.72 24.43
N ALA A 57 23.17 13.97 25.66
CA ALA A 57 24.11 13.10 26.35
C ALA A 57 23.48 11.71 26.36
N THR A 58 24.01 10.80 25.54
CA THR A 58 23.58 9.41 25.52
C THR A 58 23.98 8.78 26.85
N LEU A 59 22.98 8.51 27.69
CA LEU A 59 23.21 7.71 28.89
C LEU A 59 23.88 6.39 28.50
N PRO A 60 24.85 5.90 29.30
CA PRO A 60 25.45 4.61 29.03
C PRO A 60 24.38 3.54 28.98
N PRO A 61 24.52 2.55 28.08
CA PRO A 61 23.51 1.49 27.90
C PRO A 61 23.32 0.74 29.22
N LEU A 62 22.09 0.40 29.57
CA LEU A 62 21.75 -0.38 30.77
C LEU A 62 22.61 -1.66 30.82
N PRO A 63 23.26 -1.94 31.97
CA PRO A 63 24.03 -3.16 32.13
C PRO A 63 23.11 -4.39 32.04
N ILE A 64 23.58 -5.44 31.40
CA ILE A 64 22.87 -6.72 31.33
C ILE A 64 23.17 -7.48 32.63
N PRO A 65 22.12 -7.94 33.37
CA PRO A 65 22.33 -8.78 34.55
C PRO A 65 23.05 -10.10 34.18
N PRO A 66 23.78 -10.72 35.13
CA PRO A 66 24.33 -12.06 34.92
C PRO A 66 23.23 -13.06 34.56
N LEU A 67 23.47 -13.84 33.52
CA LEU A 67 22.55 -14.92 33.08
C LEU A 67 22.76 -16.16 33.97
N SER A 68 21.68 -16.81 34.35
CA SER A 68 21.75 -18.18 34.84
C SER A 68 22.13 -19.14 33.68
N THR A 69 22.64 -20.32 33.99
CA THR A 69 22.95 -21.36 33.01
C THR A 69 21.75 -21.71 32.15
N ALA A 70 20.55 -21.75 32.75
CA ALA A 70 19.30 -22.03 32.03
C ALA A 70 18.94 -20.91 31.06
N GLN A 71 19.11 -19.65 31.45
CA GLN A 71 18.86 -18.47 30.59
C GLN A 71 19.84 -18.40 29.44
N ASP A 72 21.15 -18.66 29.68
CA ASP A 72 22.18 -18.73 28.63
C ASP A 72 21.84 -19.81 27.60
N ALA A 73 21.52 -21.02 28.04
CA ALA A 73 21.13 -22.12 27.16
C ALA A 73 19.86 -21.78 26.35
N TRP A 74 18.83 -21.23 27.01
CA TRP A 74 17.58 -20.85 26.35
C TRP A 74 17.81 -19.79 25.27
N LEU A 75 18.60 -18.75 25.54
CA LEU A 75 18.92 -17.69 24.57
C LEU A 75 19.68 -18.25 23.35
N ASN A 76 20.62 -19.16 23.55
CA ASN A 76 21.31 -19.83 22.46
C ASN A 76 20.36 -20.66 21.59
N ASP A 77 19.42 -21.39 22.17
CA ASP A 77 18.41 -22.17 21.43
C ASP A 77 17.41 -21.24 20.72
N TRP A 78 17.01 -20.15 21.37
CA TRP A 78 16.17 -19.13 20.72
C TRP A 78 16.86 -18.52 19.47
N LEU A 79 18.17 -18.27 19.52
CA LEU A 79 18.94 -17.80 18.36
C LEU A 79 18.95 -18.82 17.20
N LYS A 80 18.79 -20.11 17.46
CA LYS A 80 18.68 -21.16 16.41
C LYS A 80 17.27 -21.25 15.81
N SER A 81 16.24 -20.76 16.48
CA SER A 81 14.83 -20.90 16.08
C SER A 81 14.35 -19.91 15.00
N GLY A 82 15.27 -19.16 14.34
CA GLY A 82 14.95 -18.00 13.48
C GLY A 82 14.15 -18.25 12.23
N VAL A 83 14.24 -19.43 11.64
CA VAL A 83 13.60 -19.77 10.37
C VAL A 83 12.08 -19.53 10.41
N ALA A 84 11.42 -19.97 11.48
CA ALA A 84 9.97 -19.79 11.64
C ALA A 84 9.48 -18.33 11.61
N GLN A 85 10.39 -17.37 11.72
CA GLN A 85 10.12 -15.93 11.64
C GLN A 85 10.60 -15.29 10.33
N GLY A 86 11.01 -16.09 9.33
CA GLY A 86 11.57 -15.57 8.10
C GLY A 86 12.90 -14.83 8.29
N LEU A 87 13.61 -15.10 9.39
CA LEU A 87 14.96 -14.64 9.64
C LEU A 87 15.94 -15.77 9.39
N MET A 88 17.20 -15.42 9.07
CA MET A 88 18.24 -16.42 9.00
C MET A 88 18.48 -16.99 10.41
N ALA A 89 18.36 -18.31 10.54
CA ALA A 89 18.75 -18.98 11.76
C ALA A 89 20.26 -19.10 11.81
N ARG A 90 20.83 -19.11 13.02
CA ARG A 90 22.18 -19.63 13.19
C ARG A 90 22.19 -21.12 12.83
N ALA A 91 23.22 -21.56 12.15
CA ALA A 91 23.39 -23.00 11.86
C ALA A 91 23.33 -23.81 13.16
N LYS A 92 22.80 -25.03 13.10
CA LYS A 92 22.60 -25.87 14.28
C LYS A 92 23.93 -26.18 15.00
N ASP A 93 24.99 -26.28 14.23
CA ASP A 93 26.39 -26.55 14.62
C ASP A 93 27.18 -25.26 14.92
N SER A 94 26.58 -24.09 14.90
CA SER A 94 27.24 -22.87 15.30
C SER A 94 27.70 -22.97 16.76
N PRO A 95 28.89 -22.43 17.09
CA PRO A 95 29.40 -22.43 18.48
C PRO A 95 28.38 -21.74 19.43
N VAL A 96 28.30 -22.29 20.64
CA VAL A 96 27.52 -21.63 21.71
C VAL A 96 28.15 -20.28 22.01
N LEU A 97 27.32 -19.25 22.12
CA LEU A 97 27.73 -17.89 22.47
C LEU A 97 27.60 -17.66 23.97
N HIS A 98 28.51 -16.88 24.53
CA HIS A 98 28.48 -16.47 25.94
C HIS A 98 28.75 -14.96 26.09
N GLY A 99 28.38 -14.41 27.22
CA GLY A 99 28.71 -13.04 27.64
C GLY A 99 28.27 -11.99 26.62
N GLU A 100 29.19 -11.12 26.23
CA GLU A 100 28.89 -9.99 25.34
C GLU A 100 28.49 -10.45 23.93
N ALA A 101 29.09 -11.53 23.41
CA ALA A 101 28.77 -12.06 22.10
C ALA A 101 27.32 -12.60 22.04
N LEU A 102 26.87 -13.31 23.08
CA LEU A 102 25.49 -13.74 23.22
C LEU A 102 24.54 -12.54 23.31
N THR A 103 24.86 -11.59 24.18
CA THR A 103 24.06 -10.38 24.38
C THR A 103 23.86 -9.61 23.06
N ARG A 104 24.93 -9.40 22.31
CA ARG A 104 24.88 -8.71 21.02
C ARG A 104 23.96 -9.45 20.03
N ALA A 105 24.17 -10.75 19.85
CA ALA A 105 23.36 -11.56 18.96
C ALA A 105 21.87 -11.57 19.33
N VAL A 106 21.57 -11.58 20.65
CA VAL A 106 20.20 -11.53 21.16
C VAL A 106 19.54 -10.17 20.88
N LEU A 107 20.25 -9.06 21.11
CA LEU A 107 19.73 -7.71 20.84
C LEU A 107 19.52 -7.47 19.35
N ASP A 108 20.45 -7.89 18.50
CA ASP A 108 20.34 -7.77 17.05
C ASP A 108 19.13 -8.56 16.53
N ARG A 109 18.94 -9.77 17.04
CA ARG A 109 17.78 -10.58 16.71
C ARG A 109 16.46 -9.95 17.19
N ALA A 110 16.43 -9.45 18.41
CA ALA A 110 15.26 -8.78 18.97
C ALA A 110 14.88 -7.54 18.15
N LYS A 111 15.88 -6.75 17.73
CA LYS A 111 15.68 -5.62 16.84
C LYS A 111 15.11 -6.06 15.49
N ALA A 112 15.72 -7.09 14.85
CA ALA A 112 15.26 -7.62 13.58
C ALA A 112 13.79 -8.14 13.64
N LEU A 113 13.39 -8.76 14.75
CA LEU A 113 11.99 -9.21 14.95
C LEU A 113 11.00 -8.06 15.09
N SER A 114 11.41 -6.97 15.74
CA SER A 114 10.52 -5.85 16.08
C SER A 114 10.44 -4.79 14.99
N THR A 115 11.52 -4.48 14.29
CA THR A 115 11.62 -3.36 13.34
C THR A 115 12.10 -3.76 11.95
N GLY A 116 12.41 -5.04 11.77
CA GLY A 116 12.95 -5.53 10.50
C GLY A 116 14.47 -5.42 10.41
N ARG A 117 15.00 -5.83 9.26
CA ARG A 117 16.43 -5.97 8.98
C ARG A 117 16.99 -4.86 8.07
N VAL A 118 16.12 -4.08 7.45
CA VAL A 118 16.57 -2.99 6.57
C VAL A 118 17.08 -1.83 7.41
N ASP A 119 18.31 -1.41 7.15
CA ASP A 119 18.85 -0.20 7.76
C ASP A 119 18.03 1.02 7.34
N THR A 120 17.83 1.98 8.25
CA THR A 120 17.08 3.21 7.97
C THR A 120 17.61 3.99 6.78
N ALA A 121 18.92 3.94 6.53
CA ALA A 121 19.57 4.59 5.40
C ALA A 121 19.26 3.92 4.05
N ASP A 122 18.83 2.66 4.07
CA ASP A 122 18.52 1.88 2.87
C ASP A 122 17.06 1.96 2.42
N PHE A 123 16.19 2.59 3.20
CA PHE A 123 14.81 2.79 2.80
C PHE A 123 14.71 3.71 1.58
N LEU A 124 13.97 3.26 0.57
CA LEU A 124 13.64 4.14 -0.55
C LEU A 124 12.76 5.30 -0.10
N GLN A 125 12.82 6.41 -0.80
CA GLN A 125 11.93 7.54 -0.54
C GLN A 125 10.45 7.12 -0.59
N VAL A 126 10.07 6.29 -1.56
CA VAL A 126 8.70 5.77 -1.71
C VAL A 126 8.30 4.73 -0.66
N TRP A 127 9.24 4.25 0.16
CA TRP A 127 8.96 3.43 1.34
C TRP A 127 8.91 4.33 2.58
N ALA A 128 7.92 5.22 2.62
CA ALA A 128 7.77 6.19 3.70
C ALA A 128 7.12 5.60 4.96
N LEU A 129 6.54 4.41 4.88
CA LEU A 129 6.18 3.63 6.05
C LEU A 129 7.46 3.01 6.64
N ARG A 130 7.85 3.46 7.83
CA ARG A 130 9.08 3.05 8.51
C ARG A 130 8.78 2.62 9.94
N PRO A 131 9.54 1.64 10.48
CA PRO A 131 9.38 1.25 11.87
C PRO A 131 9.72 2.42 12.80
N ALA A 132 9.03 2.49 13.94
CA ALA A 132 9.42 3.37 15.02
C ALA A 132 10.78 2.92 15.62
N PRO A 133 11.61 3.85 16.11
CA PRO A 133 12.82 3.48 16.85
C PRO A 133 12.52 2.51 17.99
N PHE A 134 13.32 1.48 18.12
CA PHE A 134 13.14 0.44 19.15
C PHE A 134 14.48 0.01 19.72
N ASP A 135 14.60 0.08 21.05
CA ASP A 135 15.71 -0.48 21.80
C ASP A 135 15.24 -1.72 22.57
N PRO A 136 15.72 -2.93 22.22
CA PRO A 136 15.34 -4.17 22.90
C PRO A 136 15.97 -4.33 24.28
N ARG A 137 17.03 -3.55 24.63
CA ARG A 137 17.84 -3.74 25.83
C ARG A 137 17.05 -3.60 27.14
N PRO A 138 16.24 -2.55 27.35
CA PRO A 138 15.47 -2.43 28.61
C PRO A 138 14.51 -3.58 28.84
N GLY A 139 13.89 -4.09 27.77
CA GLY A 139 13.01 -5.26 27.83
C GLY A 139 13.77 -6.54 28.16
N LEU A 140 14.95 -6.74 27.58
CA LEU A 140 15.81 -7.89 27.87
C LEU A 140 16.28 -7.88 29.33
N VAL A 141 16.75 -6.73 29.82
CA VAL A 141 17.21 -6.59 31.24
C VAL A 141 16.09 -7.00 32.19
N ARG A 142 14.89 -6.48 31.98
CA ARG A 142 13.72 -6.83 32.79
C ARG A 142 13.38 -8.33 32.68
N ALA A 143 13.39 -8.88 31.48
CA ALA A 143 13.05 -10.30 31.25
C ALA A 143 14.05 -11.26 31.92
N ILE A 144 15.32 -10.90 31.99
CA ILE A 144 16.34 -11.65 32.73
C ILE A 144 16.06 -11.59 34.23
N ALA A 145 15.83 -10.38 34.78
CA ALA A 145 15.59 -10.18 36.19
C ALA A 145 14.30 -10.86 36.71
N GLU A 146 13.26 -10.94 35.87
CA GLU A 146 11.98 -11.54 36.18
C GLU A 146 11.84 -13.02 35.73
N ASP A 147 12.90 -13.60 35.16
CA ASP A 147 12.90 -14.95 34.54
C ASP A 147 11.77 -15.17 33.50
N ARG A 148 11.57 -14.17 32.61
CA ARG A 148 10.46 -14.10 31.62
C ARG A 148 10.95 -13.96 30.18
N LEU A 149 12.10 -14.56 29.85
CA LEU A 149 12.67 -14.51 28.49
C LEU A 149 11.72 -15.02 27.40
N PRO A 150 10.95 -16.13 27.61
CA PRO A 150 9.99 -16.59 26.58
C PRO A 150 8.88 -15.57 26.28
N GLN A 151 8.35 -14.91 27.31
CA GLN A 151 7.28 -13.91 27.15
C GLN A 151 7.81 -12.64 26.45
N TRP A 152 9.01 -12.20 26.82
CA TRP A 152 9.68 -11.10 26.15
C TRP A 152 9.91 -11.40 24.68
N ALA A 153 10.45 -12.56 24.35
CA ALA A 153 10.71 -12.96 22.96
C ALA A 153 9.43 -13.08 22.13
N ALA A 154 8.35 -13.61 22.70
CA ALA A 154 7.05 -13.67 22.06
C ALA A 154 6.48 -12.27 21.76
N GLY A 155 6.74 -11.30 22.64
CA GLY A 155 6.32 -9.91 22.47
C GLY A 155 7.10 -9.12 21.42
N LEU A 156 8.18 -9.64 20.84
CA LEU A 156 8.99 -8.93 19.85
C LEU A 156 8.37 -8.89 18.45
N THR A 157 7.59 -9.89 18.10
CA THR A 157 6.98 -9.99 16.77
C THR A 157 5.75 -9.09 16.63
N PRO A 158 5.37 -8.68 15.39
CA PRO A 158 4.12 -7.95 15.16
C PRO A 158 2.90 -8.70 15.70
N PRO A 159 2.01 -8.06 16.49
CA PRO A 159 0.89 -8.74 17.16
C PRO A 159 -0.35 -8.91 16.25
N TYR A 160 -0.16 -9.07 14.95
CA TYR A 160 -1.25 -9.06 13.97
C TYR A 160 -1.55 -10.44 13.40
N SER A 161 -2.83 -10.75 13.23
CA SER A 161 -3.30 -11.97 12.57
C SER A 161 -2.71 -12.15 11.16
N GLY A 162 -2.52 -11.04 10.41
CA GLY A 162 -1.88 -11.06 9.10
C GLY A 162 -0.42 -11.53 9.14
N TYR A 163 0.35 -11.12 10.15
CA TYR A 163 1.73 -11.59 10.36
C TYR A 163 1.77 -13.06 10.76
N ASP A 164 0.89 -13.48 11.69
CA ASP A 164 0.80 -14.88 12.10
C ASP A 164 0.38 -15.78 10.93
N GLY A 165 -0.53 -15.30 10.09
CA GLY A 165 -0.91 -15.99 8.86
C GLY A 165 0.26 -16.20 7.89
N LEU A 166 1.12 -15.19 7.72
CA LEU A 166 2.34 -15.30 6.92
C LEU A 166 3.33 -16.31 7.53
N ARG A 167 3.50 -16.29 8.85
CA ARG A 167 4.36 -17.23 9.58
C ARG A 167 3.92 -18.69 9.38
N LYS A 168 2.61 -18.96 9.47
CA LYS A 168 2.03 -20.27 9.18
C LYS A 168 2.17 -20.66 7.70
N GLY A 169 1.98 -19.66 6.83
CA GLY A 169 2.22 -19.82 5.39
C GLY A 169 3.66 -20.19 5.10
N LEU A 170 4.63 -19.50 5.69
CA LEU A 170 6.07 -19.79 5.54
C LEU A 170 6.34 -21.25 5.86
N ALA A 171 5.92 -21.73 7.03
CA ALA A 171 6.12 -23.13 7.44
C ALA A 171 5.49 -24.13 6.44
N THR A 172 4.34 -23.78 5.85
CA THR A 172 3.69 -24.63 4.84
C THR A 172 4.51 -24.71 3.56
N TYR A 173 5.01 -23.56 3.07
CA TYR A 173 5.79 -23.52 1.83
C TYR A 173 7.21 -24.08 1.98
N GLU A 174 7.83 -23.92 3.16
CA GLU A 174 9.09 -24.60 3.50
C GLU A 174 8.89 -26.12 3.47
N LYS A 175 7.82 -26.65 4.06
CA LYS A 175 7.50 -28.07 3.98
C LYS A 175 7.32 -28.54 2.53
N ILE A 176 6.64 -27.78 1.68
CA ILE A 176 6.48 -28.11 0.25
C ILE A 176 7.85 -28.14 -0.42
N ARG A 177 8.72 -27.14 -0.18
CA ARG A 177 10.10 -27.13 -0.69
C ARG A 177 10.89 -28.36 -0.25
N ASP A 178 10.86 -28.69 1.03
CA ASP A 178 11.64 -29.78 1.64
C ASP A 178 11.17 -31.17 1.16
N THR A 179 9.94 -31.26 0.65
CA THR A 179 9.40 -32.47 -0.01
C THR A 179 9.64 -32.49 -1.53
N GLY A 180 10.45 -31.57 -2.07
CA GLY A 180 10.83 -31.51 -3.49
C GLY A 180 10.08 -30.47 -4.30
N GLY A 181 9.27 -29.60 -3.67
CA GLY A 181 8.52 -28.55 -4.33
C GLY A 181 7.39 -29.07 -5.21
N TRP A 182 7.22 -28.45 -6.37
CA TRP A 182 6.26 -28.88 -7.40
C TRP A 182 6.89 -28.90 -8.80
N PRO A 183 6.52 -29.88 -9.63
CA PRO A 183 6.95 -29.93 -11.01
C PRO A 183 6.28 -28.81 -11.82
N ALA A 184 6.97 -28.33 -12.85
CA ALA A 184 6.41 -27.37 -13.79
C ALA A 184 5.24 -28.02 -14.57
N LEU A 185 4.15 -27.27 -14.71
CA LEU A 185 3.02 -27.62 -15.56
C LEU A 185 3.19 -27.07 -16.96
N SER A 186 2.57 -27.73 -17.94
CA SER A 186 2.42 -27.25 -19.30
C SER A 186 0.95 -27.12 -19.69
N ALA A 187 0.66 -26.49 -20.80
CA ALA A 187 -0.73 -26.39 -21.32
C ALA A 187 -1.33 -27.78 -21.62
N SER A 188 -0.50 -28.80 -21.85
CA SER A 188 -0.92 -30.19 -22.09
C SER A 188 -0.91 -31.07 -20.84
N SER A 189 -0.68 -30.50 -19.66
CA SER A 189 -0.69 -31.26 -18.40
C SER A 189 -2.06 -31.92 -18.19
N LYS A 190 -2.03 -33.20 -17.78
CA LYS A 190 -3.26 -33.96 -17.52
C LYS A 190 -4.02 -33.35 -16.32
N PRO A 191 -5.38 -33.41 -16.31
CA PRO A 191 -6.19 -32.86 -15.22
C PRO A 191 -5.76 -33.29 -13.81
N ASP A 192 -5.38 -34.57 -13.63
CA ASP A 192 -4.94 -35.09 -12.34
C ASP A 192 -3.61 -34.47 -11.85
N VAL A 193 -2.68 -34.21 -12.80
CA VAL A 193 -1.43 -33.53 -12.48
C VAL A 193 -1.66 -32.09 -12.04
N VAL A 194 -2.58 -31.39 -12.73
CA VAL A 194 -2.98 -30.03 -12.35
C VAL A 194 -3.66 -30.04 -10.98
N ARG A 195 -4.55 -30.99 -10.73
CA ARG A 195 -5.25 -31.16 -9.45
C ARG A 195 -4.27 -31.42 -8.32
N ALA A 196 -3.32 -32.32 -8.50
CA ALA A 196 -2.26 -32.61 -7.52
C ALA A 196 -1.43 -31.36 -7.20
N ARG A 197 -1.08 -30.55 -8.23
CA ARG A 197 -0.38 -29.27 -8.03
C ARG A 197 -1.21 -28.30 -7.19
N LEU A 198 -2.51 -28.16 -7.46
CA LEU A 198 -3.41 -27.28 -6.72
C LEU A 198 -3.57 -27.71 -5.26
N ALA A 199 -3.62 -29.02 -5.01
CA ALA A 199 -3.81 -29.61 -3.68
C ALA A 199 -2.63 -29.32 -2.72
N LEU A 200 -1.42 -29.04 -3.23
CA LEU A 200 -0.28 -28.64 -2.40
C LEU A 200 -0.55 -27.34 -1.63
N GLU A 201 -1.31 -26.43 -2.22
CA GLU A 201 -1.58 -25.10 -1.65
C GLU A 201 -3.03 -24.95 -1.14
N ASP A 202 -3.94 -25.84 -1.54
CA ASP A 202 -5.35 -25.79 -1.20
C ASP A 202 -5.86 -27.20 -0.82
N LYS A 203 -5.91 -27.46 0.47
CA LYS A 203 -6.37 -28.75 1.01
C LYS A 203 -7.83 -29.06 0.71
N SER A 204 -8.61 -28.09 0.22
CA SER A 204 -10.00 -28.31 -0.20
C SER A 204 -10.12 -28.92 -1.59
N VAL A 205 -9.02 -29.01 -2.34
CA VAL A 205 -9.00 -29.66 -3.65
C VAL A 205 -9.17 -31.17 -3.49
N THR A 206 -10.31 -31.66 -3.99
CA THR A 206 -10.65 -33.09 -3.96
C THR A 206 -10.66 -33.70 -5.36
N GLY A 207 -10.62 -35.05 -5.44
CA GLY A 207 -10.72 -35.77 -6.70
C GLY A 207 -12.09 -35.65 -7.38
N SER A 208 -13.13 -35.37 -6.61
CA SER A 208 -14.54 -35.36 -7.06
C SER A 208 -15.04 -33.98 -7.53
N GLU A 209 -14.37 -32.89 -7.16
CA GLU A 209 -14.80 -31.56 -7.60
C GLU A 209 -14.43 -31.28 -9.07
N PRO A 210 -15.16 -30.41 -9.79
CA PRO A 210 -14.76 -29.95 -11.12
C PRO A 210 -13.40 -29.23 -11.05
N LEU A 211 -12.46 -29.58 -11.93
CA LEU A 211 -11.14 -28.92 -12.01
C LEU A 211 -11.25 -27.41 -12.21
N SER A 212 -12.27 -26.97 -12.97
CA SER A 212 -12.55 -25.55 -13.19
C SER A 212 -12.79 -24.77 -11.90
N GLU A 213 -13.46 -25.37 -10.91
CA GLU A 213 -13.72 -24.71 -9.61
C GLU A 213 -12.42 -24.58 -8.80
N ALA A 214 -11.59 -25.64 -8.75
CA ALA A 214 -10.28 -25.59 -8.12
C ALA A 214 -9.37 -24.54 -8.77
N LEU A 215 -9.37 -24.46 -10.13
CA LEU A 215 -8.66 -23.43 -10.86
C LEU A 215 -9.19 -22.02 -10.55
N GLN A 216 -10.50 -21.81 -10.47
CA GLN A 216 -11.07 -20.52 -10.11
C GLN A 216 -10.66 -20.07 -8.69
N ARG A 217 -10.57 -20.99 -7.72
CA ARG A 217 -10.06 -20.69 -6.38
C ARG A 217 -8.59 -20.28 -6.43
N ALA A 218 -7.76 -21.03 -7.16
CA ALA A 218 -6.34 -20.71 -7.35
C ALA A 218 -6.18 -19.35 -8.04
N GLN A 219 -6.92 -19.07 -9.11
CA GLN A 219 -6.90 -17.80 -9.82
C GLN A 219 -7.25 -16.62 -8.91
N ARG A 220 -8.27 -16.76 -8.04
CA ARG A 220 -8.59 -15.73 -7.04
C ARG A 220 -7.43 -15.53 -6.05
N ARG A 221 -6.77 -16.59 -5.59
CA ARG A 221 -5.60 -16.49 -4.69
C ARG A 221 -4.44 -15.75 -5.34
N TYR A 222 -4.23 -15.94 -6.63
CA TYR A 222 -3.19 -15.26 -7.41
C TYR A 222 -3.63 -13.88 -7.97
N GLY A 223 -4.85 -13.44 -7.64
CA GLY A 223 -5.40 -12.17 -8.14
C GLY A 223 -5.73 -12.18 -9.63
N LEU A 224 -5.86 -13.34 -10.24
CA LEU A 224 -6.27 -13.53 -11.62
C LEU A 224 -7.79 -13.49 -11.78
N ASN A 225 -8.29 -13.26 -13.00
CA ASN A 225 -9.69 -13.47 -13.31
C ASN A 225 -10.05 -14.95 -13.14
N PRO A 226 -11.11 -15.30 -12.41
CA PRO A 226 -11.46 -16.68 -12.11
C PRO A 226 -12.19 -17.35 -13.30
N THR A 227 -11.47 -17.58 -14.40
CA THR A 227 -12.00 -18.20 -15.61
C THR A 227 -12.27 -19.70 -15.46
N GLY A 228 -11.56 -20.37 -14.55
CA GLY A 228 -11.58 -21.83 -14.40
C GLY A 228 -10.78 -22.55 -15.50
N LEU A 229 -10.03 -21.83 -16.32
CA LEU A 229 -9.21 -22.38 -17.38
C LEU A 229 -7.73 -22.33 -17.01
N LEU A 230 -6.95 -23.31 -17.45
CA LEU A 230 -5.50 -23.33 -17.36
C LEU A 230 -4.92 -22.48 -18.51
N ASP A 231 -5.19 -21.17 -18.48
CA ASP A 231 -4.65 -20.22 -19.43
C ASP A 231 -3.17 -19.90 -19.17
N ALA A 232 -2.53 -19.16 -20.09
CA ALA A 232 -1.10 -18.84 -20.00
C ALA A 232 -0.74 -18.10 -18.70
N ARG A 233 -1.62 -17.22 -18.18
CA ARG A 233 -1.38 -16.49 -16.93
C ARG A 233 -1.53 -17.39 -15.71
N THR A 234 -2.54 -18.23 -15.70
CA THR A 234 -2.75 -19.24 -14.65
C THR A 234 -1.58 -20.21 -14.60
N LEU A 235 -1.13 -20.66 -15.76
CA LEU A 235 0.05 -21.54 -15.87
C LEU A 235 1.33 -20.87 -15.36
N ALA A 236 1.56 -19.61 -15.73
CA ALA A 236 2.71 -18.84 -15.26
C ALA A 236 2.73 -18.72 -13.72
N GLU A 237 1.57 -18.42 -13.09
CA GLU A 237 1.46 -18.34 -11.64
C GLU A 237 1.63 -19.70 -10.95
N LEU A 238 1.08 -20.79 -11.49
CA LEU A 238 1.25 -22.13 -10.94
C LEU A 238 2.71 -22.62 -11.04
N ASN A 239 3.46 -22.10 -11.99
CA ASN A 239 4.87 -22.46 -12.24
C ASN A 239 5.88 -21.55 -11.51
N VAL A 240 5.44 -20.53 -10.78
CA VAL A 240 6.36 -19.75 -9.93
C VAL A 240 7.05 -20.71 -8.95
N PRO A 241 8.39 -20.75 -8.88
CA PRO A 241 9.11 -21.64 -7.98
C PRO A 241 8.70 -21.46 -6.52
N VAL A 242 8.75 -22.53 -5.75
CA VAL A 242 8.38 -22.50 -4.32
C VAL A 242 9.28 -21.55 -3.53
N ASP A 243 10.56 -21.47 -3.88
CA ASP A 243 11.50 -20.54 -3.23
C ASP A 243 11.15 -19.08 -3.49
N ASP A 244 10.65 -18.73 -4.67
CA ASP A 244 10.15 -17.39 -4.97
C ASP A 244 8.89 -17.05 -4.13
N ARG A 245 8.01 -18.03 -3.88
CA ARG A 245 6.86 -17.87 -2.96
C ARG A 245 7.32 -17.67 -1.52
N ILE A 246 8.31 -18.43 -1.06
CA ILE A 246 8.94 -18.26 0.24
C ILE A 246 9.57 -16.86 0.33
N GLY A 247 10.32 -16.43 -0.68
CA GLY A 247 10.88 -15.08 -0.75
C GLY A 247 9.84 -13.98 -0.65
N ALA A 248 8.72 -14.12 -1.35
CA ALA A 248 7.59 -13.18 -1.26
C ALA A 248 6.96 -13.15 0.14
N ILE A 249 6.76 -14.32 0.78
CA ILE A 249 6.27 -14.39 2.16
C ILE A 249 7.23 -13.67 3.11
N MET A 250 8.54 -13.95 3.03
CA MET A 250 9.56 -13.33 3.87
C MET A 250 9.63 -11.80 3.68
N ALA A 251 9.52 -11.30 2.44
CA ALA A 251 9.48 -9.87 2.13
C ALA A 251 8.26 -9.19 2.78
N ASN A 252 7.11 -9.86 2.79
CA ASN A 252 5.91 -9.31 3.43
C ASN A 252 5.96 -9.41 4.96
N MET A 253 6.57 -10.45 5.54
CA MET A 253 6.87 -10.50 6.98
C MET A 253 7.79 -9.35 7.39
N GLU A 254 8.78 -8.99 6.57
CA GLU A 254 9.63 -7.83 6.80
C GLU A 254 8.83 -6.53 6.82
N ARG A 255 7.95 -6.29 5.85
CA ARG A 255 7.07 -5.09 5.79
C ARG A 255 6.11 -5.01 6.97
N TRP A 256 5.62 -6.13 7.49
CA TRP A 256 4.80 -6.15 8.70
C TRP A 256 5.53 -5.62 9.93
N ARG A 257 6.85 -5.79 10.02
CA ARG A 257 7.67 -5.24 11.11
C ARG A 257 7.82 -3.72 11.06
N TRP A 258 7.51 -3.12 9.90
CA TRP A 258 7.50 -1.66 9.75
C TRP A 258 6.19 -1.02 10.23
N MET A 259 5.15 -1.83 10.44
CA MET A 259 3.87 -1.35 10.94
C MET A 259 3.97 -0.91 12.41
N PRO A 260 3.19 0.10 12.84
CA PRO A 260 3.04 0.40 14.27
C PRO A 260 2.63 -0.83 15.06
N ARG A 261 3.01 -0.90 16.34
CA ARG A 261 2.61 -2.02 17.23
C ARG A 261 1.11 -2.01 17.56
N GLU A 262 0.49 -0.85 17.46
CA GLU A 262 -0.94 -0.65 17.67
C GLU A 262 -1.50 0.05 16.42
N LEU A 263 -2.55 -0.50 15.85
CA LEU A 263 -3.26 0.09 14.74
C LEU A 263 -4.55 0.73 15.23
N PRO A 264 -4.93 1.90 14.70
CA PRO A 264 -6.26 2.47 14.96
C PRO A 264 -7.36 1.47 14.64
N VAL A 265 -8.38 1.42 15.51
CA VAL A 265 -9.54 0.53 15.36
C VAL A 265 -10.19 0.79 13.99
N ASP A 266 -10.50 2.06 13.70
CA ASP A 266 -11.06 2.46 12.42
C ASP A 266 -9.95 2.92 11.49
N ARG A 267 -9.76 2.18 10.42
CA ARG A 267 -8.71 2.48 9.45
C ARG A 267 -9.03 2.02 8.04
N VAL A 268 -8.40 2.64 7.10
CA VAL A 268 -8.41 2.24 5.69
C VAL A 268 -7.02 1.70 5.33
N GLN A 269 -6.99 0.55 4.69
CA GLN A 269 -5.77 -0.01 4.12
C GLN A 269 -5.94 -0.20 2.62
N VAL A 270 -4.99 0.34 1.85
CA VAL A 270 -4.89 0.08 0.41
C VAL A 270 -3.75 -0.88 0.18
N ASN A 271 -4.05 -2.08 -0.28
CA ASN A 271 -3.01 -2.96 -0.81
C ASN A 271 -2.70 -2.53 -2.25
N ILE A 272 -1.56 -1.90 -2.44
CA ILE A 272 -1.12 -1.34 -3.73
C ILE A 272 -0.98 -2.44 -4.78
N ALA A 273 -0.30 -3.55 -4.46
CA ALA A 273 -0.06 -4.64 -5.40
C ALA A 273 -1.35 -5.39 -5.81
N ALA A 274 -2.33 -5.45 -4.90
CA ALA A 274 -3.65 -6.04 -5.17
C ALA A 274 -4.62 -5.03 -5.83
N ALA A 275 -4.32 -3.74 -5.76
CA ALA A 275 -5.20 -2.64 -6.14
C ALA A 275 -6.59 -2.78 -5.48
N VAL A 276 -6.60 -2.93 -4.14
CA VAL A 276 -7.80 -3.10 -3.31
C VAL A 276 -7.69 -2.18 -2.10
N LEU A 277 -8.79 -1.46 -1.81
CA LEU A 277 -9.00 -0.74 -0.57
C LEU A 277 -9.88 -1.58 0.36
N THR A 278 -9.50 -1.69 1.62
CA THR A 278 -10.28 -2.35 2.67
C THR A 278 -10.44 -1.41 3.87
N VAL A 279 -11.64 -1.32 4.39
CA VAL A 279 -11.98 -0.66 5.65
C VAL A 279 -11.95 -1.69 6.76
N PHE A 280 -11.34 -1.36 7.87
CA PHE A 280 -11.21 -2.20 9.04
C PHE A 280 -11.88 -1.56 10.26
N GLU A 281 -12.52 -2.41 11.07
CA GLU A 281 -12.91 -2.15 12.46
C GLU A 281 -12.13 -3.14 13.33
N GLY A 282 -11.17 -2.66 14.12
CA GLY A 282 -10.20 -3.53 14.77
C GLY A 282 -9.42 -4.35 13.73
N ASP A 283 -9.35 -5.66 13.93
CA ASP A 283 -8.71 -6.59 12.99
C ASP A 283 -9.70 -7.19 11.95
N GLN A 284 -10.96 -6.74 11.95
CA GLN A 284 -11.97 -7.26 11.04
C GLN A 284 -12.10 -6.38 9.79
N PRO A 285 -11.98 -6.95 8.58
CA PRO A 285 -12.31 -6.24 7.36
C PRO A 285 -13.84 -6.15 7.21
N VAL A 286 -14.39 -4.93 7.24
CA VAL A 286 -15.84 -4.69 7.16
C VAL A 286 -16.33 -4.34 5.77
N LYS A 287 -15.49 -3.66 4.97
CA LYS A 287 -15.81 -3.33 3.57
C LYS A 287 -14.55 -3.40 2.71
N SER A 288 -14.71 -3.85 1.46
CA SER A 288 -13.62 -3.82 0.47
C SER A 288 -14.15 -3.33 -0.87
N MET A 289 -13.26 -2.69 -1.64
CA MET A 289 -13.55 -2.28 -3.01
C MET A 289 -12.30 -2.35 -3.88
N ARG A 290 -12.49 -2.47 -5.18
CA ARG A 290 -11.41 -2.35 -6.15
C ARG A 290 -10.87 -0.92 -6.18
N ALA A 291 -9.58 -0.81 -6.41
CA ALA A 291 -8.89 0.45 -6.62
C ALA A 291 -8.08 0.40 -7.93
N VAL A 292 -7.56 1.55 -8.35
CA VAL A 292 -6.52 1.66 -9.36
C VAL A 292 -5.36 2.40 -8.70
N THR A 293 -4.19 1.77 -8.68
CA THR A 293 -2.97 2.29 -8.06
C THR A 293 -1.96 2.72 -9.12
N GLY A 294 -0.83 3.26 -8.71
CA GLY A 294 0.22 3.74 -9.60
C GLY A 294 0.76 2.66 -10.54
N SER A 295 1.11 3.07 -11.76
CA SER A 295 1.85 2.22 -12.69
C SER A 295 3.28 1.95 -12.16
N PRO A 296 4.02 0.97 -12.70
CA PRO A 296 5.43 0.76 -12.34
C PRO A 296 6.29 2.02 -12.49
N ASP A 297 6.03 2.85 -13.51
CA ASP A 297 6.75 4.11 -13.77
C ASP A 297 6.28 5.27 -12.87
N ASN A 298 5.12 5.16 -12.24
CA ASN A 298 4.53 6.18 -11.37
C ASN A 298 4.00 5.52 -10.09
N GLN A 299 4.91 5.01 -9.28
CA GLN A 299 4.60 4.18 -8.12
C GLN A 299 3.77 4.91 -7.06
N THR A 300 2.77 4.24 -6.51
CA THR A 300 2.11 4.69 -5.28
C THR A 300 3.06 4.41 -4.11
N PRO A 301 3.41 5.41 -3.28
CA PRO A 301 4.30 5.20 -2.15
C PRO A 301 3.65 4.38 -1.03
N MET A 302 4.45 3.61 -0.30
CA MET A 302 4.03 3.05 1.00
C MET A 302 4.09 4.15 2.05
N LEU A 303 2.97 4.44 2.71
CA LEU A 303 2.89 5.47 3.74
C LEU A 303 1.72 5.24 4.70
N THR A 304 1.74 5.97 5.82
CA THR A 304 0.59 6.14 6.70
C THR A 304 0.28 7.62 6.87
N SER A 305 -0.99 7.96 7.01
CA SER A 305 -1.48 9.31 7.29
C SER A 305 -2.91 9.25 7.86
N ASN A 306 -3.58 10.41 7.97
CA ASN A 306 -4.96 10.50 8.39
C ASN A 306 -5.80 11.30 7.37
N ILE A 307 -6.89 10.71 6.90
CA ILE A 307 -7.88 11.39 6.09
C ILE A 307 -8.63 12.36 7.02
N ARG A 308 -8.60 13.65 6.69
CA ARG A 308 -9.19 14.73 7.51
C ARG A 308 -10.41 15.36 6.87
N SER A 309 -10.50 15.30 5.55
CA SER A 309 -11.59 15.94 4.80
C SER A 309 -11.88 15.24 3.49
N ILE A 310 -13.09 15.44 3.02
CA ILE A 310 -13.54 15.07 1.69
C ILE A 310 -13.76 16.34 0.90
N VAL A 311 -13.22 16.41 -0.32
CA VAL A 311 -13.55 17.48 -1.27
C VAL A 311 -14.57 16.93 -2.25
N ILE A 312 -15.74 17.54 -2.22
CA ILE A 312 -16.88 17.25 -3.10
C ILE A 312 -16.71 18.08 -4.36
N ASN A 313 -16.97 17.49 -5.53
CA ASN A 313 -16.76 18.11 -6.83
C ASN A 313 -15.40 18.82 -6.94
N PRO A 314 -14.28 18.08 -6.75
CA PRO A 314 -12.95 18.67 -6.75
C PRO A 314 -12.53 19.14 -8.14
N PRO A 315 -11.98 20.38 -8.28
CA PRO A 315 -11.20 20.71 -9.46
C PRO A 315 -9.85 19.97 -9.39
N TRP A 316 -9.29 19.63 -10.53
CA TRP A 316 -7.97 19.01 -10.59
C TRP A 316 -6.89 20.03 -10.96
N ASN A 317 -6.11 20.43 -9.96
CA ASN A 317 -4.87 21.15 -10.21
C ASN A 317 -3.86 20.15 -10.74
N VAL A 318 -3.55 20.22 -12.03
CA VAL A 318 -2.67 19.25 -12.68
C VAL A 318 -1.24 19.39 -12.16
N PRO A 319 -0.62 18.33 -11.63
CA PRO A 319 0.78 18.36 -11.23
C PRO A 319 1.70 18.78 -12.39
N ALA A 320 2.73 19.56 -12.10
CA ALA A 320 3.63 20.12 -13.13
C ALA A 320 4.29 19.02 -13.99
N SER A 321 4.63 17.88 -13.39
CA SER A 321 5.20 16.73 -14.11
C SER A 321 4.23 16.14 -15.15
N ILE A 322 2.95 15.98 -14.80
CA ILE A 322 1.90 15.51 -15.71
C ILE A 322 1.62 16.58 -16.78
N ALA A 323 1.49 17.82 -16.36
CA ALA A 323 1.29 18.95 -17.29
C ALA A 323 2.38 18.98 -18.36
N LYS A 324 3.66 18.91 -17.96
CA LYS A 324 4.81 18.93 -18.87
C LYS A 324 4.83 17.74 -19.82
N ARG A 325 4.58 16.53 -19.31
CA ARG A 325 4.72 15.29 -20.08
C ARG A 325 3.54 15.03 -21.01
N GLU A 326 2.31 15.36 -20.59
CA GLU A 326 1.10 14.85 -21.23
C GLU A 326 0.15 15.92 -21.76
N LEU A 327 0.15 17.13 -21.17
CA LEU A 327 -0.84 18.13 -21.52
C LEU A 327 -0.27 19.26 -22.36
N TRP A 328 0.82 19.92 -21.96
CA TRP A 328 1.43 20.99 -22.72
C TRP A 328 1.79 20.59 -24.16
N PRO A 329 2.24 19.35 -24.47
CA PRO A 329 2.50 18.93 -25.85
C PRO A 329 1.25 18.94 -26.76
N LYS A 330 0.03 18.90 -26.19
CA LYS A 330 -1.21 18.98 -26.97
C LYS A 330 -1.52 20.38 -27.48
N GLY A 331 -0.86 21.40 -26.95
CA GLY A 331 -1.07 22.82 -27.28
C GLY A 331 -2.25 23.46 -26.53
N ARG A 332 -2.12 24.76 -26.27
CA ARG A 332 -3.08 25.55 -25.47
C ARG A 332 -4.53 25.49 -25.99
N ALA A 333 -4.70 25.67 -27.31
CA ALA A 333 -6.01 25.66 -27.93
C ALA A 333 -6.71 24.30 -27.77
N ALA A 334 -5.98 23.20 -27.85
CA ALA A 334 -6.53 21.88 -27.65
C ALA A 334 -6.93 21.64 -26.19
N LEU A 335 -6.15 22.11 -25.23
CA LEU A 335 -6.47 22.03 -23.81
C LEU A 335 -7.73 22.80 -23.46
N ILE A 336 -7.87 24.03 -23.96
CA ILE A 336 -9.08 24.85 -23.75
C ILE A 336 -10.31 24.16 -24.34
N ARG A 337 -10.22 23.60 -25.56
CA ARG A 337 -11.32 22.82 -26.16
C ARG A 337 -11.68 21.56 -25.36
N GLN A 338 -10.71 20.97 -24.64
CA GLN A 338 -10.93 19.83 -23.74
C GLN A 338 -11.47 20.26 -22.35
N GLY A 339 -11.76 21.55 -22.15
CA GLY A 339 -12.33 22.09 -20.91
C GLY A 339 -11.31 22.40 -19.82
N TYR A 340 -9.98 22.34 -20.12
CA TYR A 340 -8.98 22.79 -19.17
C TYR A 340 -8.91 24.33 -19.12
N LYS A 341 -8.56 24.86 -17.95
CA LYS A 341 -8.24 26.27 -17.73
C LYS A 341 -6.71 26.41 -17.54
N ILE A 342 -6.13 27.42 -18.16
CA ILE A 342 -4.76 27.81 -17.93
C ILE A 342 -4.79 29.00 -16.98
N VAL A 343 -4.16 28.89 -15.83
CA VAL A 343 -4.17 29.88 -14.75
C VAL A 343 -2.77 30.35 -14.48
N GLY A 344 -2.60 31.67 -14.24
CA GLY A 344 -1.31 32.32 -14.12
C GLY A 344 -0.87 32.96 -15.43
N THR A 345 0.28 33.59 -15.42
CA THR A 345 0.91 34.22 -16.59
C THR A 345 2.27 33.59 -16.83
N PRO A 346 2.91 33.82 -18.00
CA PRO A 346 4.30 33.37 -18.22
C PRO A 346 5.26 33.82 -17.12
N GLU A 347 5.07 35.02 -16.56
CA GLU A 347 5.92 35.62 -15.52
C GLU A 347 5.67 34.99 -14.15
N THR A 348 4.42 34.65 -13.81
CA THR A 348 4.04 34.02 -12.51
C THR A 348 4.07 32.51 -12.55
N GLY A 349 4.31 31.92 -13.72
CA GLY A 349 4.21 30.50 -13.98
C GLY A 349 2.77 30.06 -14.29
N GLU A 350 2.62 29.41 -15.44
CA GLU A 350 1.32 28.89 -15.89
C GLU A 350 1.08 27.50 -15.34
N ARG A 351 -0.16 27.23 -14.93
CA ARG A 351 -0.63 25.93 -14.48
C ARG A 351 -1.93 25.54 -15.17
N ILE A 352 -2.13 24.25 -15.36
CA ILE A 352 -3.34 23.69 -15.93
C ILE A 352 -4.28 23.27 -14.81
N VAL A 353 -5.54 23.65 -14.92
CA VAL A 353 -6.60 23.26 -13.98
C VAL A 353 -7.74 22.64 -14.79
N GLN A 354 -8.18 21.45 -14.41
CA GLN A 354 -9.42 20.87 -14.89
C GLN A 354 -10.55 21.24 -13.93
N PRO A 355 -11.60 21.94 -14.38
CA PRO A 355 -12.74 22.28 -13.53
C PRO A 355 -13.43 21.04 -12.99
N ALA A 356 -14.15 21.21 -11.88
CA ALA A 356 -15.03 20.17 -11.36
C ALA A 356 -16.12 19.82 -12.40
N GLY A 357 -16.50 18.55 -12.44
CA GLY A 357 -17.54 18.08 -13.34
C GLY A 357 -17.52 16.56 -13.53
N PRO A 358 -18.52 16.00 -14.24
CA PRO A 358 -18.63 14.55 -14.45
C PRO A 358 -17.41 13.95 -15.18
N GLY A 359 -16.78 14.73 -16.05
CA GLY A 359 -15.60 14.35 -16.82
C GLY A 359 -14.26 14.65 -16.14
N SER A 360 -14.26 15.21 -14.92
CA SER A 360 -13.04 15.51 -14.19
C SER A 360 -12.25 14.23 -13.89
N ALA A 361 -10.94 14.26 -14.08
CA ALA A 361 -10.06 13.12 -13.79
C ALA A 361 -10.16 12.67 -12.32
N LEU A 362 -10.51 13.58 -11.40
CA LEU A 362 -10.72 13.27 -9.99
C LEU A 362 -12.15 12.79 -9.67
N GLY A 363 -13.03 12.70 -10.68
CA GLY A 363 -14.43 12.37 -10.46
C GLY A 363 -15.13 13.36 -9.55
N ARG A 364 -15.97 12.86 -8.66
CA ARG A 364 -16.85 13.67 -7.79
C ARG A 364 -16.37 13.81 -6.36
N LEU A 365 -15.42 12.99 -5.92
CA LEU A 365 -14.94 12.95 -4.54
C LEU A 365 -13.42 12.78 -4.49
N LYS A 366 -12.80 13.54 -3.57
CA LYS A 366 -11.38 13.40 -3.23
C LYS A 366 -11.26 13.35 -1.71
N PHE A 367 -10.50 12.37 -1.19
CA PHE A 367 -10.21 12.19 0.22
C PHE A 367 -8.80 12.70 0.47
N ASP A 368 -8.68 13.78 1.24
CA ASP A 368 -7.41 14.45 1.49
C ASP A 368 -6.73 13.94 2.76
N PHE A 369 -5.44 13.68 2.65
CA PHE A 369 -4.54 13.38 3.76
C PHE A 369 -3.15 13.94 3.47
N ASP A 370 -2.45 14.38 4.53
CA ASP A 370 -1.14 15.00 4.39
C ASP A 370 -0.05 13.98 4.07
N ASN A 371 0.74 14.26 3.04
CA ASN A 371 1.91 13.47 2.70
C ASN A 371 2.84 14.24 1.73
N PRO A 372 4.16 13.95 1.70
CA PRO A 372 5.12 14.67 0.85
C PRO A 372 5.04 14.28 -0.63
N PHE A 373 4.22 13.29 -1.01
CA PHE A 373 4.11 12.77 -2.38
C PHE A 373 2.91 13.37 -3.13
N ALA A 374 2.11 14.21 -2.50
CA ALA A 374 0.87 14.74 -3.05
C ALA A 374 -0.10 13.63 -3.56
N VAL A 375 -0.11 12.48 -2.90
CA VAL A 375 -0.99 11.35 -3.19
C VAL A 375 -2.29 11.48 -2.38
N TYR A 376 -3.40 11.08 -2.97
CA TYR A 376 -4.72 11.07 -2.34
C TYR A 376 -5.58 9.93 -2.89
N LEU A 377 -6.71 9.64 -2.21
CA LEU A 377 -7.72 8.75 -2.74
C LEU A 377 -8.78 9.59 -3.47
N HIS A 378 -9.31 9.10 -4.60
CA HIS A 378 -10.31 9.87 -5.35
C HIS A 378 -11.21 9.00 -6.23
N ASP A 379 -12.30 9.59 -6.63
CA ASP A 379 -13.20 9.07 -7.65
C ASP A 379 -12.58 9.15 -9.06
N THR A 380 -13.23 8.57 -10.06
CA THR A 380 -12.79 8.63 -11.46
C THR A 380 -13.96 8.37 -12.41
N PRO A 381 -14.04 9.06 -13.56
CA PRO A 381 -14.98 8.71 -14.63
C PRO A 381 -14.57 7.44 -15.39
N ALA A 382 -13.30 7.02 -15.31
CA ALA A 382 -12.77 5.86 -16.02
C ALA A 382 -13.15 4.52 -15.33
N ARG A 383 -14.45 4.23 -15.22
CA ARG A 383 -15.01 3.11 -14.46
C ARG A 383 -14.62 1.74 -15.03
N ALA A 384 -14.45 1.62 -16.33
CA ALA A 384 -14.11 0.36 -17.00
C ALA A 384 -12.78 -0.24 -16.49
N LYS A 385 -11.83 0.60 -16.00
CA LYS A 385 -10.55 0.12 -15.48
C LYS A 385 -10.69 -0.78 -14.25
N PHE A 386 -11.75 -0.63 -13.46
CA PHE A 386 -12.00 -1.49 -12.31
C PHE A 386 -12.32 -2.95 -12.69
N SER A 387 -12.83 -3.18 -13.90
CA SER A 387 -13.07 -4.53 -14.43
C SER A 387 -11.81 -5.15 -15.05
N SER A 388 -10.75 -4.38 -15.23
CA SER A 388 -9.47 -4.86 -15.74
C SER A 388 -8.77 -5.74 -14.71
N TYR A 389 -8.06 -6.76 -15.18
CA TYR A 389 -7.12 -7.54 -14.38
C TYR A 389 -5.98 -6.63 -13.85
N ASP A 390 -5.34 -5.91 -14.76
CA ASP A 390 -4.29 -4.96 -14.43
C ASP A 390 -4.90 -3.60 -14.04
N ARG A 391 -4.77 -3.25 -12.78
CA ARG A 391 -5.26 -1.98 -12.21
C ARG A 391 -4.15 -1.08 -11.69
N LEU A 392 -2.90 -1.35 -12.04
CA LEU A 392 -1.75 -0.49 -11.75
C LEU A 392 -1.53 0.48 -12.91
N ALA A 393 -2.32 1.55 -12.98
CA ALA A 393 -2.40 2.42 -14.14
C ALA A 393 -2.64 3.90 -13.81
N SER A 394 -2.44 4.33 -12.55
CA SER A 394 -2.51 5.74 -12.17
C SER A 394 -1.11 6.39 -12.18
N HIS A 395 -1.08 7.70 -11.96
CA HIS A 395 0.14 8.48 -11.75
C HIS A 395 0.58 8.53 -10.27
N GLY A 396 0.21 7.52 -9.48
CA GLY A 396 0.55 7.41 -8.07
C GLY A 396 -0.65 7.57 -7.12
N CYS A 397 -1.65 8.40 -7.45
CA CYS A 397 -2.89 8.50 -6.67
C CYS A 397 -3.73 7.22 -6.77
N VAL A 398 -4.60 7.01 -5.79
CA VAL A 398 -5.45 5.82 -5.72
C VAL A 398 -6.88 6.15 -6.15
N ARG A 399 -7.34 5.57 -7.27
CA ARG A 399 -8.72 5.71 -7.75
C ARG A 399 -9.61 4.66 -7.09
N LEU A 400 -10.81 5.05 -6.69
CA LEU A 400 -11.76 4.21 -5.96
C LEU A 400 -12.95 3.78 -6.80
N GLU A 401 -13.33 2.50 -6.68
CA GLU A 401 -14.52 1.97 -7.37
C GLU A 401 -15.82 2.49 -6.76
N LYS A 402 -15.89 2.63 -5.44
CA LYS A 402 -17.10 3.00 -4.69
C LYS A 402 -16.82 4.15 -3.72
N PRO A 403 -16.51 5.36 -4.22
CA PRO A 403 -16.12 6.48 -3.35
C PRO A 403 -17.28 7.04 -2.53
N VAL A 404 -18.52 7.07 -3.07
CA VAL A 404 -19.69 7.61 -2.35
C VAL A 404 -20.03 6.76 -1.11
N PRO A 405 -20.14 5.42 -1.19
CA PRO A 405 -20.33 4.60 -0.01
C PRO A 405 -19.20 4.70 1.03
N LEU A 406 -17.98 5.01 0.61
CA LEU A 406 -16.86 5.26 1.53
C LEU A 406 -17.02 6.61 2.23
N ALA A 407 -17.41 7.64 1.49
CA ALA A 407 -17.64 8.97 2.04
C ALA A 407 -18.79 8.96 3.07
N GLU A 408 -19.91 8.31 2.74
CA GLU A 408 -21.04 8.14 3.65
C GLU A 408 -20.63 7.41 4.94
N LEU A 409 -19.80 6.40 4.85
CA LEU A 409 -19.27 5.69 6.02
C LEU A 409 -18.47 6.64 6.93
N PHE A 410 -17.65 7.54 6.34
CA PHE A 410 -16.80 8.45 7.12
C PHE A 410 -17.56 9.59 7.80
N VAL A 411 -18.75 9.91 7.31
CA VAL A 411 -19.61 10.96 7.88
C VAL A 411 -20.82 10.39 8.62
N ALA A 412 -20.91 9.09 8.79
CA ALA A 412 -22.10 8.42 9.34
C ALA A 412 -22.48 8.90 10.76
N GLU A 413 -21.49 9.31 11.55
CA GLU A 413 -21.70 9.83 12.91
C GLU A 413 -22.07 11.32 12.96
N ASP A 414 -21.99 12.05 11.83
CA ASP A 414 -22.38 13.44 11.75
C ASP A 414 -23.83 13.57 11.26
N PRO A 415 -24.77 14.02 12.11
CA PRO A 415 -26.19 14.08 11.77
C PRO A 415 -26.51 15.06 10.64
N THR A 416 -25.60 16.00 10.35
CA THR A 416 -25.79 17.01 9.27
C THR A 416 -25.26 16.51 7.93
N LEU A 417 -24.36 15.55 7.92
CA LEU A 417 -23.67 15.05 6.73
C LEU A 417 -24.12 13.64 6.34
N SER A 418 -24.57 12.84 7.31
CA SER A 418 -25.03 11.46 7.09
C SER A 418 -26.16 11.41 6.07
N GLY A 419 -26.00 10.63 5.01
CA GLY A 419 -26.95 10.54 3.90
C GLY A 419 -26.98 11.76 2.97
N GLN A 420 -26.09 12.75 3.14
CA GLN A 420 -26.10 13.99 2.36
C GLN A 420 -25.03 14.03 1.25
N ILE A 421 -24.11 13.09 1.21
CA ILE A 421 -22.98 13.13 0.26
C ILE A 421 -23.48 13.21 -1.19
N GLN A 422 -24.48 12.43 -1.57
CA GLN A 422 -25.03 12.49 -2.93
C GLN A 422 -25.71 13.84 -3.22
N THR A 423 -26.49 14.37 -2.29
CA THR A 423 -27.10 15.70 -2.40
C THR A 423 -26.06 16.80 -2.63
N LEU A 424 -24.97 16.75 -1.86
CA LEU A 424 -23.85 17.71 -2.01
C LEU A 424 -23.14 17.56 -3.37
N ILE A 425 -22.99 16.35 -3.87
CA ILE A 425 -22.44 16.08 -5.21
C ILE A 425 -23.32 16.71 -6.28
N ASP A 426 -24.64 16.57 -6.17
CA ASP A 426 -25.62 17.02 -7.17
C ASP A 426 -25.73 18.55 -7.25
N THR A 427 -25.26 19.27 -6.22
CA THR A 427 -25.13 20.75 -6.30
C THR A 427 -24.15 21.19 -7.39
N GLY A 428 -23.23 20.34 -7.82
CA GLY A 428 -22.14 20.69 -8.74
C GLY A 428 -21.08 21.62 -8.15
N LYS A 429 -21.29 22.14 -6.93
CA LYS A 429 -20.38 23.09 -6.28
C LYS A 429 -19.21 22.35 -5.64
N THR A 430 -18.01 22.94 -5.76
CA THR A 430 -16.84 22.45 -5.01
C THR A 430 -17.00 22.82 -3.54
N GLN A 431 -16.94 21.81 -2.67
CA GLN A 431 -17.02 21.99 -1.22
C GLN A 431 -16.00 21.10 -0.52
N ARG A 432 -15.43 21.59 0.58
CA ARG A 432 -14.62 20.79 1.49
C ARG A 432 -15.45 20.48 2.74
N VAL A 433 -15.59 19.21 3.03
CA VAL A 433 -16.26 18.68 4.21
C VAL A 433 -15.21 18.11 5.14
N SER A 434 -15.08 18.66 6.34
CA SER A 434 -14.23 18.10 7.39
C SER A 434 -14.86 16.84 7.95
N LEU A 435 -14.06 15.81 8.23
CA LEU A 435 -14.58 14.60 8.86
C LEU A 435 -14.79 14.83 10.36
N PRO A 436 -15.86 14.28 10.96
CA PRO A 436 -16.11 14.35 12.40
C PRO A 436 -14.98 13.66 13.19
N LYS A 437 -14.44 12.59 12.62
CA LYS A 437 -13.30 11.83 13.12
C LYS A 437 -12.29 11.61 12.00
N GLN A 438 -11.01 11.84 12.27
CA GLN A 438 -9.97 11.50 11.31
C GLN A 438 -9.87 10.00 11.15
N VAL A 439 -9.72 9.53 9.91
CA VAL A 439 -9.62 8.11 9.58
C VAL A 439 -8.19 7.78 9.16
N ALA A 440 -7.54 6.90 9.89
CA ALA A 440 -6.19 6.45 9.55
C ALA A 440 -6.17 5.77 8.19
N VAL A 441 -5.22 6.13 7.35
CA VAL A 441 -5.01 5.53 6.02
C VAL A 441 -3.60 4.96 5.92
N TYR A 442 -3.52 3.71 5.45
CA TYR A 442 -2.28 3.00 5.19
C TYR A 442 -2.25 2.62 3.71
N LEU A 443 -1.23 3.06 3.00
CA LEU A 443 -0.90 2.58 1.67
C LEU A 443 0.21 1.54 1.81
N LEU A 444 -0.11 0.29 1.52
CA LEU A 444 0.71 -0.89 1.83
C LEU A 444 1.00 -1.68 0.55
N TYR A 445 2.13 -2.39 0.52
CA TYR A 445 2.50 -3.20 -0.62
C TYR A 445 2.60 -4.67 -0.21
N TRP A 446 1.45 -5.37 -0.22
CA TRP A 446 1.34 -6.77 0.13
C TRP A 446 1.28 -7.65 -1.12
N THR A 447 2.39 -8.31 -1.46
CA THR A 447 2.50 -9.29 -2.55
C THR A 447 2.20 -10.72 -2.08
N ALA A 448 2.34 -10.99 -0.78
CA ALA A 448 1.88 -12.21 -0.12
C ALA A 448 1.08 -11.84 1.14
N PHE A 449 -0.05 -12.49 1.36
CA PHE A 449 -0.90 -12.31 2.55
C PHE A 449 -1.78 -13.52 2.78
N SER A 450 -2.18 -13.74 4.04
CA SER A 450 -3.08 -14.83 4.41
C SER A 450 -4.53 -14.37 4.44
N SER A 451 -5.44 -15.20 3.96
CA SER A 451 -6.88 -15.06 4.21
C SER A 451 -7.21 -15.53 5.63
N ALA A 452 -8.42 -15.20 6.13
CA ALA A 452 -8.89 -15.59 7.45
C ALA A 452 -8.86 -17.12 7.68
N ASN A 453 -9.05 -17.91 6.62
CA ASN A 453 -8.97 -19.38 6.68
C ASN A 453 -7.53 -19.93 6.60
N GLY A 454 -6.52 -19.07 6.65
CA GLY A 454 -5.11 -19.45 6.58
C GLY A 454 -4.55 -19.71 5.17
N THR A 455 -5.38 -19.58 4.14
CA THR A 455 -4.91 -19.79 2.75
C THR A 455 -4.02 -18.61 2.31
N MET A 456 -2.86 -18.93 1.74
CA MET A 456 -1.95 -17.91 1.20
C MET A 456 -2.46 -17.36 -0.13
N ASN A 457 -2.34 -16.05 -0.27
CA ASN A 457 -2.65 -15.30 -1.49
C ASN A 457 -1.38 -14.60 -1.96
N PHE A 458 -1.21 -14.53 -3.27
CA PHE A 458 -0.07 -13.86 -3.88
C PHE A 458 -0.52 -12.84 -4.92
N ARG A 459 0.32 -11.83 -5.14
CA ARG A 459 0.23 -10.87 -6.24
C ARG A 459 1.59 -10.80 -6.91
N SER A 460 1.60 -10.50 -8.18
CA SER A 460 2.86 -10.16 -8.85
C SER A 460 3.55 -9.00 -8.12
N ASP A 461 4.86 -8.87 -8.29
CA ASP A 461 5.67 -7.77 -7.76
C ASP A 461 5.92 -6.73 -8.86
N PRO A 462 4.91 -5.91 -9.23
CA PRO A 462 5.00 -5.02 -10.40
C PRO A 462 5.99 -3.88 -10.21
N TYR A 463 6.33 -3.53 -8.96
CA TYR A 463 7.33 -2.51 -8.66
C TYR A 463 8.74 -3.09 -8.44
N GLY A 464 8.90 -4.42 -8.44
CA GLY A 464 10.16 -5.08 -8.15
C GLY A 464 10.62 -4.94 -6.70
N TRP A 465 9.70 -4.57 -5.80
CA TRP A 465 10.05 -4.23 -4.42
C TRP A 465 10.38 -5.44 -3.54
N ASP A 466 9.92 -6.64 -3.87
CA ASP A 466 10.30 -7.86 -3.14
C ASP A 466 11.77 -8.18 -3.36
N LYS A 467 12.20 -8.19 -4.63
CA LYS A 467 13.60 -8.44 -5.00
C LYS A 467 14.53 -7.35 -4.45
N LEU A 468 14.10 -6.09 -4.56
CA LEU A 468 14.87 -4.96 -4.05
C LEU A 468 14.99 -5.02 -2.52
N LEU A 469 13.92 -5.38 -1.82
CA LEU A 469 13.93 -5.56 -0.37
C LEU A 469 14.91 -6.65 0.05
N ALA A 470 14.90 -7.80 -0.62
CA ALA A 470 15.85 -8.87 -0.37
C ALA A 470 17.31 -8.39 -0.51
N SER A 471 17.64 -7.66 -1.58
CA SER A 471 18.98 -7.09 -1.78
C SER A 471 19.38 -6.07 -0.72
N LYS A 472 18.42 -5.25 -0.23
CA LYS A 472 18.66 -4.28 0.85
C LYS A 472 18.93 -4.97 2.19
N ILE A 473 18.20 -6.02 2.51
CA ILE A 473 18.42 -6.85 3.71
C ILE A 473 19.82 -7.47 3.66
N GLU A 474 20.22 -8.01 2.52
CA GLU A 474 21.55 -8.58 2.34
C GLU A 474 22.66 -7.53 2.51
N ALA A 475 22.49 -6.34 1.90
CA ALA A 475 23.44 -5.24 2.05
C ALA A 475 23.55 -4.76 3.51
N SER A 476 22.42 -4.67 4.23
CA SER A 476 22.40 -4.31 5.65
C SER A 476 23.11 -5.35 6.52
N SER A 477 22.92 -6.65 6.23
CA SER A 477 23.56 -7.74 6.96
C SER A 477 25.09 -7.72 6.81
N ARG A 478 25.61 -7.44 5.62
CA ARG A 478 27.06 -7.34 5.37
C ARG A 478 27.74 -6.20 6.13
N ARG A 479 27.03 -5.12 6.45
CA ARG A 479 27.56 -3.98 7.23
C ARG A 479 27.67 -4.27 8.73
N VAL A 480 26.90 -5.22 9.22
CA VAL A 480 26.90 -5.62 10.65
C VAL A 480 28.02 -6.63 10.94
N GLU A 481 28.47 -7.37 9.95
CA GLU A 481 29.62 -8.26 10.11
C GLU A 481 30.92 -7.40 10.12
N PRO A 482 31.70 -7.34 11.25
CA PRO A 482 32.99 -6.69 11.23
C PRO A 482 33.88 -7.45 10.27
N THR A 483 34.46 -6.73 9.32
CA THR A 483 35.54 -7.24 8.47
C THR A 483 36.66 -7.71 9.37
N THR A 484 36.76 -9.01 9.64
CA THR A 484 37.95 -9.63 10.18
C THR A 484 38.99 -9.66 9.08
N ALA A 485 39.57 -8.49 8.77
CA ALA A 485 40.80 -8.45 8.01
C ALA A 485 41.89 -9.10 8.89
N PRO A 486 42.63 -10.12 8.40
CA PRO A 486 43.78 -10.62 9.15
C PRO A 486 44.76 -9.47 9.36
N ALA A 487 45.21 -9.31 10.61
CA ALA A 487 46.22 -8.32 10.95
C ALA A 487 47.45 -8.52 10.02
N PRO A 488 48.03 -7.42 9.47
CA PRO A 488 49.23 -7.57 8.65
C PRO A 488 50.34 -8.19 9.49
N THR A 489 50.82 -9.34 9.06
CA THR A 489 52.00 -9.99 9.64
C THR A 489 53.18 -9.07 9.38
N ILE A 490 53.65 -8.39 10.42
CA ILE A 490 54.89 -7.65 10.39
C ILE A 490 56.01 -8.69 10.27
N ALA A 491 56.56 -8.82 9.08
CA ALA A 491 57.78 -9.63 8.86
C ALA A 491 58.93 -8.86 9.56
N SER A 492 59.44 -9.43 10.66
CA SER A 492 60.71 -9.05 11.24
C SER A 492 61.82 -9.32 10.24
N LYS A 493 62.50 -8.30 9.78
CA LYS A 493 63.80 -8.43 9.10
C LYS A 493 64.84 -8.54 10.19
N ASP A 494 65.44 -9.71 10.33
CA ASP A 494 66.78 -9.89 10.82
C ASP A 494 67.78 -9.64 9.72
#